data_17cbb0a502063dc3e4264ed396ea86d7
#
_entry.id   17cbb0a502063dc3e4264ed396ea86d7
#
_cell.length_a   1.000
_cell.length_b   1.000
_cell.length_c   1.000
_cell.angle_alpha   90.00
_cell.angle_beta   90.00
_cell.angle_gamma   90.00
#
_symmetry.space_group_name_H-M   'P 1'
#
loop_
_entity.id
_entity.type
_entity.pdbx_description
1 polymer ?
#
loop_
_entity_poly.entity_id
_entity_poly.type
_entity_poly.pdbx_seq_one_letter_code
_entity_poly.pdbx_strand_id
1 'polypeptide(L)'
;MLLKRTIRLLLFLSLSNLLAMPALAQRKVQQKLPEKTRILFLLDGSGSMNGTWEGGRSRIEIAKEILTNLVDSLKDNKNLELGLRVYGHRYHRQANNCQDTKLEVPFGPDNHKAIINKLKEIVPKGVTPITYSMQEAAKDFPTAQGYRNILILITDGIESCGGDPCATSIELQKRGVFLRPFIIGLGLEGGKVLDCAGRYIDSNNSSSFHNVLNDAIQTTFSKTTVSVELLDAGNKPTETNVNVSFLNDMTNTAAYEFVHYLDARGRPDSVEIDPVLSYTVIVNTVPPVVRKNVNIINGKHNVLRIPTPQGNLVVSQQGRNTSFPVVVRLKGRKEILNTQNSNSLFRYLTGAYEIETLTLPRRTFDVTIEPNQTEKITLPTPGLVNINTISPGYGSIFEITDDGTEKWVCHLDEDRFRHSYNLLPGTYKIAFRIKEAGGSKYTGVKTFTLTPGQTLNVSVF
;
A
#
# COMPACT_ATOMS: atom_id res chain seq x y z
N MET A 1 -39.05 34.33 -43.45
CA MET A 1 -38.87 34.74 -42.04
C MET A 1 -38.93 33.55 -41.06
N LEU A 2 -39.53 32.43 -41.41
CA LEU A 2 -39.64 31.22 -40.58
C LEU A 2 -38.31 30.39 -40.49
N LEU A 3 -37.50 30.38 -41.54
CA LEU A 3 -36.27 29.54 -41.60
C LEU A 3 -35.15 30.01 -40.67
N LYS A 4 -35.09 31.32 -40.31
CA LYS A 4 -34.10 31.85 -39.39
C LYS A 4 -34.45 31.62 -37.90
N ARG A 5 -35.70 31.33 -37.57
CA ARG A 5 -36.14 31.03 -36.20
C ARG A 5 -35.88 29.56 -35.84
N THR A 6 -36.01 28.64 -36.79
CA THR A 6 -35.72 27.21 -36.54
C THR A 6 -34.24 26.91 -36.35
N ILE A 7 -33.35 27.61 -37.04
CA ILE A 7 -31.89 27.43 -36.86
C ILE A 7 -31.40 27.96 -35.50
N ARG A 8 -31.98 29.04 -34.99
CA ARG A 8 -31.64 29.53 -33.63
C ARG A 8 -32.17 28.63 -32.52
N LEU A 9 -33.30 27.94 -32.70
CA LEU A 9 -33.83 26.99 -31.71
C LEU A 9 -33.01 25.69 -31.68
N LEU A 10 -32.51 25.23 -32.84
CA LEU A 10 -31.64 24.04 -32.92
C LEU A 10 -30.23 24.31 -32.35
N LEU A 11 -29.69 25.54 -32.47
CA LEU A 11 -28.42 25.92 -31.85
C LEU A 11 -28.53 26.06 -30.31
N PHE A 12 -29.68 26.47 -29.79
CA PHE A 12 -29.89 26.52 -28.32
C PHE A 12 -30.10 25.14 -27.72
N LEU A 13 -30.70 24.19 -28.44
CA LEU A 13 -30.86 22.80 -27.99
C LEU A 13 -29.55 22.00 -28.06
N SER A 14 -28.64 22.35 -28.97
CA SER A 14 -27.31 21.70 -29.03
C SER A 14 -26.32 22.22 -27.97
N LEU A 15 -26.47 23.49 -27.52
CA LEU A 15 -25.64 24.06 -26.46
C LEU A 15 -26.06 23.61 -25.07
N SER A 16 -27.33 23.22 -24.86
CA SER A 16 -27.80 22.71 -23.54
C SER A 16 -27.40 21.26 -23.29
N ASN A 17 -27.06 20.47 -24.32
CA ASN A 17 -26.54 19.09 -24.14
C ASN A 17 -25.03 19.02 -23.88
N LEU A 18 -24.27 20.10 -24.01
CA LEU A 18 -22.83 20.13 -23.68
C LEU A 18 -22.55 20.41 -22.19
N LEU A 19 -23.55 20.75 -21.40
CA LEU A 19 -23.39 21.07 -19.95
C LEU A 19 -23.86 19.94 -19.02
N ALA A 20 -24.37 18.84 -19.54
CA ALA A 20 -24.66 17.65 -18.76
C ALA A 20 -23.53 16.61 -18.92
N MET A 21 -22.29 16.98 -18.61
CA MET A 21 -21.35 15.95 -18.15
C MET A 21 -21.93 15.43 -16.84
N PRO A 22 -22.25 14.13 -16.71
CA PRO A 22 -22.54 13.58 -15.39
C PRO A 22 -21.28 13.89 -14.58
N ALA A 23 -21.42 14.73 -13.56
CA ALA A 23 -20.46 14.74 -12.49
C ALA A 23 -20.36 13.29 -12.05
N LEU A 24 -19.29 12.60 -12.46
CA LEU A 24 -18.89 11.34 -11.88
C LEU A 24 -18.68 11.68 -10.42
N ALA A 25 -19.77 11.56 -9.64
CA ALA A 25 -19.71 11.66 -8.21
C ALA A 25 -18.68 10.60 -7.81
N GLN A 26 -17.48 11.07 -7.51
CA GLN A 26 -16.47 10.24 -6.88
C GLN A 26 -17.21 9.66 -5.67
N ARG A 27 -17.58 8.38 -5.76
CA ARG A 27 -18.12 7.66 -4.61
C ARG A 27 -17.12 7.92 -3.51
N LYS A 28 -17.55 8.60 -2.44
CA LYS A 28 -16.79 8.66 -1.20
C LYS A 28 -16.55 7.21 -0.79
N VAL A 29 -15.38 6.69 -1.11
CA VAL A 29 -14.89 5.43 -0.57
C VAL A 29 -14.38 5.75 0.84
N GLN A 30 -15.32 6.17 1.70
CA GLN A 30 -15.10 6.08 3.11
C GLN A 30 -15.31 4.60 3.41
N GLN A 31 -14.25 3.85 3.58
CA GLN A 31 -14.31 2.48 4.06
C GLN A 31 -14.84 2.52 5.49
N LYS A 32 -16.17 2.55 5.62
CA LYS A 32 -16.84 2.36 6.90
C LYS A 32 -16.74 0.87 7.22
N LEU A 33 -16.28 0.53 8.41
CA LEU A 33 -16.31 -0.87 8.85
C LEU A 33 -17.75 -1.39 8.77
N PRO A 34 -17.95 -2.66 8.39
CA PRO A 34 -19.26 -3.26 8.38
C PRO A 34 -19.93 -3.15 9.75
N GLU A 35 -21.20 -2.74 9.80
CA GLU A 35 -21.96 -2.62 11.05
C GLU A 35 -22.31 -3.96 11.65
N LYS A 36 -22.46 -4.99 10.80
CA LYS A 36 -22.78 -6.35 11.23
C LYS A 36 -21.51 -7.17 11.41
N THR A 37 -21.49 -8.00 12.43
CA THR A 37 -20.36 -8.86 12.76
C THR A 37 -20.79 -10.31 12.80
N ARG A 38 -19.94 -11.21 12.29
CA ARG A 38 -20.01 -12.65 12.46
C ARG A 38 -18.85 -13.13 13.29
N ILE A 39 -19.13 -13.87 14.35
CA ILE A 39 -18.10 -14.50 15.18
C ILE A 39 -18.28 -16.03 15.11
N LEU A 40 -17.26 -16.69 14.57
CA LEU A 40 -17.17 -18.14 14.63
C LEU A 40 -16.26 -18.53 15.78
N PHE A 41 -16.82 -19.21 16.78
CA PHE A 41 -16.03 -19.90 17.79
C PHE A 41 -15.53 -21.20 17.22
N LEU A 42 -14.21 -21.38 17.18
CA LEU A 42 -13.54 -22.63 16.81
C LEU A 42 -12.98 -23.23 18.10
N LEU A 43 -13.72 -24.20 18.67
CA LEU A 43 -13.42 -24.80 19.97
C LEU A 43 -12.64 -26.09 19.82
N ASP A 44 -11.56 -26.20 20.56
CA ASP A 44 -10.80 -27.44 20.72
C ASP A 44 -11.60 -28.48 21.53
N GLY A 45 -11.83 -29.61 20.94
CA GLY A 45 -12.42 -30.81 21.56
C GLY A 45 -11.44 -31.99 21.54
N SER A 46 -10.14 -31.74 21.44
CA SER A 46 -9.11 -32.79 21.49
C SER A 46 -8.97 -33.36 22.90
N GLY A 47 -8.35 -34.53 22.99
CA GLY A 47 -8.23 -35.27 24.24
C GLY A 47 -7.50 -34.52 25.36
N SER A 48 -6.59 -33.59 25.05
CA SER A 48 -5.86 -32.76 26.02
C SER A 48 -6.77 -31.82 26.82
N MET A 49 -7.88 -31.38 26.22
CA MET A 49 -8.88 -30.55 26.88
C MET A 49 -9.55 -31.20 28.11
N ASN A 50 -9.44 -32.54 28.29
CA ASN A 50 -9.83 -33.24 29.52
C ASN A 50 -8.84 -33.03 30.67
N GLY A 51 -7.65 -32.47 30.39
CA GLY A 51 -6.64 -32.21 31.40
C GLY A 51 -7.13 -31.26 32.49
N THR A 52 -6.85 -31.62 33.76
CA THR A 52 -7.15 -30.74 34.90
C THR A 52 -6.40 -29.41 34.78
N TRP A 53 -7.10 -28.31 35.02
CA TRP A 53 -6.50 -26.97 34.90
C TRP A 53 -6.61 -26.17 36.19
N GLU A 54 -7.80 -25.86 36.65
CA GLU A 54 -8.00 -25.02 37.86
C GLU A 54 -9.10 -25.59 38.76
N GLY A 55 -8.86 -25.60 40.07
CA GLY A 55 -9.86 -26.03 41.04
C GLY A 55 -10.35 -27.49 40.86
N GLY A 56 -9.51 -28.37 40.30
CA GLY A 56 -9.89 -29.76 40.00
C GLY A 56 -10.78 -29.93 38.75
N ARG A 57 -11.07 -28.87 38.06
CA ARG A 57 -11.88 -28.86 36.82
C ARG A 57 -11.00 -28.96 35.57
N SER A 58 -11.53 -29.58 34.55
CA SER A 58 -10.85 -29.70 33.25
C SER A 58 -10.91 -28.41 32.44
N ARG A 59 -9.99 -28.25 31.47
CA ARG A 59 -9.97 -27.11 30.54
C ARG A 59 -11.28 -26.97 29.80
N ILE A 60 -11.85 -28.09 29.31
CA ILE A 60 -13.10 -28.06 28.57
C ILE A 60 -14.31 -27.63 29.43
N GLU A 61 -14.36 -28.04 30.71
CA GLU A 61 -15.44 -27.63 31.61
C GLU A 61 -15.43 -26.11 31.84
N ILE A 62 -14.26 -25.55 32.07
CA ILE A 62 -14.09 -24.11 32.25
C ILE A 62 -14.36 -23.36 30.95
N ALA A 63 -13.85 -23.85 29.82
CA ALA A 63 -14.08 -23.24 28.51
C ALA A 63 -15.57 -23.20 28.15
N LYS A 64 -16.30 -24.28 28.39
CA LYS A 64 -17.76 -24.36 28.16
C LYS A 64 -18.53 -23.38 29.03
N GLU A 65 -18.20 -23.25 30.32
CA GLU A 65 -18.86 -22.34 31.23
C GLU A 65 -18.66 -20.88 30.79
N ILE A 66 -17.42 -20.48 30.55
CA ILE A 66 -17.09 -19.11 30.17
C ILE A 66 -17.70 -18.78 28.82
N LEU A 67 -17.65 -19.68 27.85
CA LEU A 67 -18.24 -19.49 26.53
C LEU A 67 -19.77 -19.42 26.61
N THR A 68 -20.40 -20.22 27.48
CA THR A 68 -21.84 -20.17 27.73
C THR A 68 -22.26 -18.81 28.29
N ASN A 69 -21.57 -18.32 29.29
CA ASN A 69 -21.84 -17.01 29.89
C ASN A 69 -21.65 -15.87 28.90
N LEU A 70 -20.59 -15.94 28.09
CA LEU A 70 -20.36 -14.97 27.03
C LEU A 70 -21.50 -14.97 25.99
N VAL A 71 -21.83 -16.13 25.44
CA VAL A 71 -22.90 -16.28 24.41
C VAL A 71 -24.22 -15.76 24.96
N ASP A 72 -24.57 -16.06 26.22
CA ASP A 72 -25.80 -15.54 26.82
C ASP A 72 -25.78 -13.99 26.99
N SER A 73 -24.63 -13.42 27.32
CA SER A 73 -24.47 -11.96 27.44
C SER A 73 -24.63 -11.22 26.10
N LEU A 74 -24.43 -11.88 24.99
CA LEU A 74 -24.49 -11.30 23.64
C LEU A 74 -25.88 -11.43 22.97
N LYS A 75 -26.83 -12.09 23.60
CA LYS A 75 -28.14 -12.45 23.00
C LYS A 75 -28.98 -11.25 22.49
N ASP A 76 -28.80 -10.08 23.07
CA ASP A 76 -29.57 -8.88 22.69
C ASP A 76 -28.93 -8.05 21.57
N ASN A 77 -27.73 -8.47 21.09
CA ASN A 77 -27.03 -7.76 20.04
C ASN A 77 -27.50 -8.19 18.64
N LYS A 78 -28.43 -7.43 18.06
CA LYS A 78 -29.02 -7.69 16.74
C LYS A 78 -28.07 -7.53 15.54
N ASN A 79 -26.90 -6.93 15.75
CA ASN A 79 -25.86 -6.77 14.72
C ASN A 79 -24.84 -7.90 14.74
N LEU A 80 -25.13 -8.98 15.47
CA LEU A 80 -24.23 -10.09 15.68
C LEU A 80 -24.87 -11.41 15.22
N GLU A 81 -24.10 -12.19 14.44
CA GLU A 81 -24.40 -13.58 14.14
C GLU A 81 -23.28 -14.45 14.72
N LEU A 82 -23.65 -15.47 15.49
CA LEU A 82 -22.69 -16.39 16.10
C LEU A 82 -22.70 -17.75 15.36
N GLY A 83 -21.57 -18.43 15.36
CA GLY A 83 -21.41 -19.80 14.90
C GLY A 83 -20.50 -20.58 15.83
N LEU A 84 -20.66 -21.91 15.88
CA LEU A 84 -19.83 -22.81 16.66
C LEU A 84 -19.33 -23.95 15.76
N ARG A 85 -18.02 -24.02 15.57
CA ARG A 85 -17.32 -25.18 14.99
C ARG A 85 -16.47 -25.81 16.08
N VAL A 86 -16.44 -27.14 16.12
CA VAL A 86 -15.64 -27.91 17.09
C VAL A 86 -14.78 -28.91 16.34
N TYR A 87 -13.57 -29.12 16.79
CA TYR A 87 -12.71 -30.16 16.24
C TYR A 87 -12.24 -31.13 17.32
N GLY A 88 -11.80 -32.35 16.93
CA GLY A 88 -11.24 -33.33 17.84
C GLY A 88 -12.25 -33.94 18.81
N HIS A 89 -13.56 -33.89 18.55
CA HIS A 89 -14.58 -34.33 19.51
C HIS A 89 -15.40 -35.54 19.05
N ARG A 90 -15.29 -35.95 17.79
CA ARG A 90 -16.09 -37.07 17.26
C ARG A 90 -15.39 -38.44 17.32
N TYR A 91 -14.08 -38.45 17.11
CA TYR A 91 -13.28 -39.68 17.02
C TYR A 91 -12.27 -39.73 18.17
N HIS A 92 -11.99 -40.94 18.68
CA HIS A 92 -10.95 -41.14 19.67
C HIS A 92 -9.55 -40.89 19.10
N ARG A 93 -8.62 -40.50 19.93
CA ARG A 93 -7.23 -40.15 19.56
C ARG A 93 -6.53 -41.27 18.77
N GLN A 94 -6.83 -42.56 19.10
CA GLN A 94 -6.25 -43.71 18.40
C GLN A 94 -6.65 -43.78 16.92
N ALA A 95 -7.79 -43.20 16.55
CA ALA A 95 -8.23 -43.14 15.14
C ALA A 95 -7.38 -42.14 14.31
N ASN A 96 -6.61 -41.29 14.95
CA ASN A 96 -5.75 -40.24 14.34
C ASN A 96 -6.42 -39.50 13.17
N ASN A 97 -7.71 -39.15 13.36
CA ASN A 97 -8.49 -38.53 12.30
C ASN A 97 -8.22 -37.02 12.22
N CYS A 98 -7.32 -36.64 11.32
CA CYS A 98 -6.94 -35.23 11.08
C CYS A 98 -8.00 -34.44 10.30
N GLN A 99 -9.15 -35.01 9.97
CA GLN A 99 -10.30 -34.31 9.41
C GLN A 99 -11.46 -34.20 10.41
N ASP A 100 -11.20 -34.45 11.69
CA ASP A 100 -12.21 -34.34 12.73
C ASP A 100 -12.53 -32.89 13.08
N THR A 101 -13.37 -32.28 12.28
CA THR A 101 -13.95 -30.97 12.54
C THR A 101 -15.40 -30.93 12.05
N LYS A 102 -16.27 -30.16 12.73
CA LYS A 102 -17.68 -30.07 12.36
C LYS A 102 -18.25 -28.71 12.76
N LEU A 103 -18.99 -28.06 11.84
CA LEU A 103 -19.85 -26.93 12.16
C LEU A 103 -21.06 -27.46 12.96
N GLU A 104 -21.03 -27.27 14.26
CA GLU A 104 -22.09 -27.76 15.16
C GLU A 104 -23.30 -26.83 15.19
N VAL A 105 -23.06 -25.52 15.12
CA VAL A 105 -24.14 -24.51 15.00
C VAL A 105 -23.74 -23.50 13.93
N PRO A 106 -24.48 -23.43 12.79
CA PRO A 106 -24.21 -22.46 11.74
C PRO A 106 -24.53 -21.03 12.18
N PHE A 107 -24.04 -20.03 11.43
CA PHE A 107 -24.38 -18.63 11.65
C PHE A 107 -25.89 -18.40 11.54
N GLY A 108 -26.38 -17.58 12.43
CA GLY A 108 -27.80 -17.18 12.42
C GLY A 108 -28.10 -16.18 13.54
N PRO A 109 -29.17 -15.41 13.39
CA PRO A 109 -29.70 -14.64 14.49
C PRO A 109 -30.30 -15.59 15.53
N ASP A 110 -30.32 -15.20 16.78
CA ASP A 110 -31.01 -15.90 17.88
C ASP A 110 -30.58 -17.36 18.13
N ASN A 111 -29.41 -17.81 17.64
CA ASN A 111 -28.90 -19.16 17.80
C ASN A 111 -28.14 -19.39 19.12
N HIS A 112 -28.13 -18.42 20.03
CA HIS A 112 -27.45 -18.47 21.33
C HIS A 112 -27.79 -19.71 22.13
N LYS A 113 -29.11 -20.04 22.25
CA LYS A 113 -29.57 -21.25 22.95
C LYS A 113 -29.06 -22.54 22.30
N ALA A 114 -29.01 -22.55 20.95
CA ALA A 114 -28.48 -23.72 20.23
C ALA A 114 -26.99 -23.94 20.53
N ILE A 115 -26.21 -22.88 20.55
CA ILE A 115 -24.77 -22.92 20.91
C ILE A 115 -24.61 -23.41 22.35
N ILE A 116 -25.33 -22.81 23.32
CA ILE A 116 -25.26 -23.19 24.74
C ILE A 116 -25.62 -24.65 24.95
N ASN A 117 -26.67 -25.16 24.29
CA ASN A 117 -27.04 -26.57 24.38
C ASN A 117 -25.98 -27.48 23.76
N LYS A 118 -25.43 -27.10 22.60
CA LYS A 118 -24.38 -27.87 21.93
C LYS A 118 -23.10 -27.95 22.77
N LEU A 119 -22.69 -26.85 23.43
CA LEU A 119 -21.54 -26.86 24.33
C LEU A 119 -21.64 -27.90 25.43
N LYS A 120 -22.85 -28.16 26.00
CA LYS A 120 -23.05 -29.17 27.04
C LYS A 120 -22.74 -30.57 26.51
N GLU A 121 -23.03 -30.86 25.22
CA GLU A 121 -22.89 -32.18 24.62
C GLU A 121 -21.44 -32.50 24.18
N ILE A 122 -20.56 -31.49 24.02
CA ILE A 122 -19.18 -31.70 23.57
C ILE A 122 -18.40 -32.51 24.58
N VAL A 123 -17.75 -33.57 24.12
CA VAL A 123 -16.86 -34.41 24.90
C VAL A 123 -15.52 -34.55 24.18
N PRO A 124 -14.42 -34.09 24.75
CA PRO A 124 -13.09 -34.16 24.15
C PRO A 124 -12.64 -35.60 23.94
N LYS A 125 -12.05 -35.90 22.77
CA LYS A 125 -11.66 -37.30 22.44
C LYS A 125 -10.42 -37.42 21.56
N GLY A 126 -10.24 -36.52 20.56
CA GLY A 126 -9.41 -36.76 19.40
C GLY A 126 -8.07 -36.02 19.39
N VAL A 127 -7.58 -35.83 18.19
CA VAL A 127 -6.36 -35.07 17.86
C VAL A 127 -6.68 -33.59 17.62
N THR A 128 -5.67 -32.79 17.36
CA THR A 128 -5.75 -31.29 17.24
C THR A 128 -5.47 -30.83 15.81
N PRO A 129 -6.43 -30.97 14.84
CA PRO A 129 -6.26 -30.57 13.44
C PRO A 129 -6.61 -29.10 13.21
N ILE A 130 -5.81 -28.17 13.74
CA ILE A 130 -6.07 -26.72 13.66
C ILE A 130 -6.12 -26.26 12.21
N THR A 131 -5.10 -26.59 11.41
CA THR A 131 -4.99 -26.20 10.00
C THR A 131 -6.22 -26.58 9.19
N TYR A 132 -6.59 -27.85 9.22
CA TYR A 132 -7.77 -28.35 8.51
C TYR A 132 -9.05 -27.68 9.02
N SER A 133 -9.15 -27.49 10.34
CA SER A 133 -10.32 -26.85 10.95
C SER A 133 -10.47 -25.38 10.56
N MET A 134 -9.37 -24.65 10.40
CA MET A 134 -9.38 -23.27 9.89
C MET A 134 -9.80 -23.21 8.42
N GLN A 135 -9.35 -24.15 7.59
CA GLN A 135 -9.77 -24.24 6.18
C GLN A 135 -11.27 -24.53 6.05
N GLU A 136 -11.81 -25.41 6.87
CA GLU A 136 -13.24 -25.70 6.89
C GLU A 136 -14.05 -24.54 7.50
N ALA A 137 -13.54 -23.88 8.55
CA ALA A 137 -14.14 -22.67 9.13
C ALA A 137 -14.28 -21.54 8.10
N ALA A 138 -13.33 -21.43 7.19
CA ALA A 138 -13.40 -20.44 6.11
C ALA A 138 -14.62 -20.65 5.18
N LYS A 139 -15.06 -21.89 4.99
CA LYS A 139 -16.24 -22.24 4.18
C LYS A 139 -17.54 -21.96 4.90
N ASP A 140 -17.52 -21.86 6.23
CA ASP A 140 -18.70 -21.58 7.04
C ASP A 140 -19.16 -20.12 6.94
N PHE A 141 -18.22 -19.19 6.64
CA PHE A 141 -18.56 -17.80 6.49
C PHE A 141 -19.34 -17.54 5.18
N PRO A 142 -20.59 -17.10 5.26
CA PRO A 142 -21.36 -16.77 4.07
C PRO A 142 -20.68 -15.66 3.26
N THR A 143 -20.77 -15.73 1.93
CA THR A 143 -20.16 -14.76 1.00
C THR A 143 -20.83 -13.37 0.99
N ALA A 144 -21.89 -13.18 1.79
CA ALA A 144 -22.61 -11.93 1.85
C ALA A 144 -21.72 -10.77 2.31
N GLN A 145 -21.70 -9.70 1.51
CA GLN A 145 -20.99 -8.47 1.84
C GLN A 145 -21.64 -7.72 3.02
N GLY A 146 -20.89 -6.83 3.66
CA GLY A 146 -21.40 -6.00 4.75
C GLY A 146 -21.30 -6.63 6.14
N TYR A 147 -20.50 -7.68 6.27
CA TYR A 147 -20.19 -8.31 7.55
C TYR A 147 -18.70 -8.26 7.87
N ARG A 148 -18.39 -8.01 9.13
CA ARG A 148 -17.07 -8.19 9.70
C ARG A 148 -16.96 -9.63 10.22
N ASN A 149 -16.15 -10.44 9.59
CA ASN A 149 -15.99 -11.85 9.95
C ASN A 149 -14.83 -12.01 10.94
N ILE A 150 -15.09 -12.62 12.07
CA ILE A 150 -14.12 -12.85 13.16
C ILE A 150 -14.05 -14.33 13.46
N LEU A 151 -12.84 -14.86 13.55
CA LEU A 151 -12.57 -16.22 14.03
C LEU A 151 -11.93 -16.14 15.42
N ILE A 152 -12.51 -16.85 16.40
CA ILE A 152 -11.96 -17.01 17.76
C ILE A 152 -11.64 -18.48 17.96
N LEU A 153 -10.35 -18.82 17.95
CA LEU A 153 -9.83 -20.16 18.24
C LEU A 153 -9.53 -20.28 19.74
N ILE A 154 -10.12 -21.27 20.39
CA ILE A 154 -9.91 -21.61 21.80
C ILE A 154 -9.27 -22.99 21.84
N THR A 155 -8.04 -23.10 22.33
CA THR A 155 -7.24 -24.33 22.28
C THR A 155 -6.30 -24.44 23.49
N ASP A 156 -5.99 -25.67 23.88
CA ASP A 156 -4.94 -25.99 24.86
C ASP A 156 -3.72 -26.69 24.21
N GLY A 157 -3.73 -26.79 22.88
CA GLY A 157 -2.74 -27.53 22.12
C GLY A 157 -2.25 -26.82 20.88
N ILE A 158 -1.20 -27.38 20.29
CA ILE A 158 -0.66 -27.00 18.99
C ILE A 158 -1.12 -27.98 17.93
N GLU A 159 -0.93 -27.61 16.64
CA GLU A 159 -1.20 -28.50 15.50
C GLU A 159 -0.55 -29.88 15.68
N SER A 160 -1.35 -30.96 15.61
CA SER A 160 -0.88 -32.34 15.77
C SER A 160 -0.98 -33.19 14.51
N CYS A 161 -1.46 -32.61 13.41
CA CYS A 161 -1.73 -33.30 12.14
C CYS A 161 -0.77 -32.88 11.01
N GLY A 162 0.35 -32.22 11.33
CA GLY A 162 1.38 -31.84 10.36
C GLY A 162 1.00 -30.70 9.44
N GLY A 163 -0.08 -29.98 9.72
CA GLY A 163 -0.46 -28.79 8.99
C GLY A 163 0.34 -27.54 9.42
N ASP A 164 0.17 -26.44 8.66
CA ASP A 164 0.74 -25.11 8.97
C ASP A 164 -0.40 -24.10 9.21
N PRO A 165 -0.79 -23.85 10.47
CA PRO A 165 -1.81 -22.86 10.82
C PRO A 165 -1.45 -21.44 10.40
N CYS A 166 -0.13 -21.10 10.38
CA CYS A 166 0.35 -19.77 10.05
C CYS A 166 0.14 -19.46 8.57
N ALA A 167 0.65 -20.32 7.70
CA ALA A 167 0.46 -20.18 6.26
C ALA A 167 -1.03 -20.16 5.89
N THR A 168 -1.83 -21.06 6.50
CA THR A 168 -3.28 -21.12 6.28
C THR A 168 -3.98 -19.83 6.71
N SER A 169 -3.67 -19.30 7.88
CA SER A 169 -4.27 -18.06 8.35
C SER A 169 -3.97 -16.88 7.42
N ILE A 170 -2.70 -16.73 7.00
CA ILE A 170 -2.29 -15.66 6.08
C ILE A 170 -3.04 -15.79 4.74
N GLU A 171 -3.14 -16.98 4.20
CA GLU A 171 -3.87 -17.23 2.94
C GLU A 171 -5.34 -16.82 3.06
N LEU A 172 -6.03 -17.27 4.11
CA LEU A 172 -7.44 -16.97 4.33
C LEU A 172 -7.69 -15.47 4.57
N GLN A 173 -6.79 -14.79 5.27
CA GLN A 173 -6.84 -13.34 5.44
C GLN A 173 -6.64 -12.60 4.10
N LYS A 174 -5.69 -13.02 3.25
CA LYS A 174 -5.50 -12.47 1.91
C LYS A 174 -6.75 -12.62 1.04
N ARG A 175 -7.49 -13.70 1.22
CA ARG A 175 -8.77 -13.95 0.53
C ARG A 175 -9.94 -13.18 1.13
N GLY A 176 -9.72 -12.44 2.22
CA GLY A 176 -10.76 -11.65 2.90
C GLY A 176 -11.83 -12.50 3.59
N VAL A 177 -11.53 -13.77 3.89
CA VAL A 177 -12.50 -14.69 4.50
C VAL A 177 -12.84 -14.26 5.92
N PHE A 178 -11.83 -13.92 6.72
CA PHE A 178 -11.97 -13.34 8.05
C PHE A 178 -10.80 -12.40 8.36
N LEU A 179 -10.97 -11.58 9.40
CA LEU A 179 -9.90 -10.77 9.96
C LEU A 179 -8.88 -11.64 10.69
N ARG A 180 -7.80 -11.03 11.19
CA ARG A 180 -6.79 -11.74 11.98
C ARG A 180 -7.46 -12.52 13.12
N PRO A 181 -7.30 -13.85 13.20
CA PRO A 181 -7.93 -14.64 14.26
C PRO A 181 -7.46 -14.21 15.65
N PHE A 182 -8.36 -14.31 16.63
CA PHE A 182 -7.97 -14.36 18.04
C PHE A 182 -7.70 -15.81 18.40
N ILE A 183 -6.54 -16.06 18.99
CA ILE A 183 -6.13 -17.39 19.45
C ILE A 183 -5.95 -17.32 20.96
N ILE A 184 -6.79 -18.03 21.71
CA ILE A 184 -6.78 -18.03 23.16
C ILE A 184 -6.26 -19.39 23.62
N GLY A 185 -5.05 -19.38 24.16
CA GLY A 185 -4.38 -20.54 24.75
C GLY A 185 -4.87 -20.80 26.18
N LEU A 186 -5.16 -22.05 26.50
CA LEU A 186 -5.58 -22.46 27.85
C LEU A 186 -4.40 -23.14 28.59
N GLY A 187 -3.47 -22.34 29.09
CA GLY A 187 -2.25 -22.83 29.75
C GLY A 187 -1.32 -23.57 28.77
N LEU A 188 -1.17 -23.03 27.57
CA LEU A 188 -0.37 -23.63 26.52
C LEU A 188 1.10 -23.30 26.65
N GLU A 189 1.92 -24.22 27.13
CA GLU A 189 3.37 -24.08 27.11
C GLU A 189 3.88 -24.03 25.65
N GLY A 190 4.53 -22.92 25.29
CA GLY A 190 5.06 -22.72 23.93
C GLY A 190 4.08 -22.14 22.91
N GLY A 191 2.90 -21.68 23.30
CA GLY A 191 1.83 -21.16 22.43
C GLY A 191 2.22 -20.00 21.52
N LYS A 192 3.35 -19.33 21.73
CA LYS A 192 3.91 -18.32 20.80
C LYS A 192 4.11 -18.85 19.36
N VAL A 193 4.17 -20.16 19.18
CA VAL A 193 4.20 -20.81 17.86
C VAL A 193 2.97 -20.46 17.03
N LEU A 194 1.83 -20.13 17.65
CA LEU A 194 0.59 -19.74 16.98
C LEU A 194 0.45 -18.21 16.76
N ASP A 195 1.38 -17.40 17.25
CA ASP A 195 1.31 -15.92 17.11
C ASP A 195 1.38 -15.44 15.65
N CYS A 196 2.01 -16.22 14.78
CA CYS A 196 1.99 -16.03 13.35
C CYS A 196 0.62 -16.33 12.69
N ALA A 197 -0.21 -17.19 13.31
CA ALA A 197 -1.53 -17.51 12.78
C ALA A 197 -2.59 -16.47 13.17
N GLY A 198 -2.39 -15.73 14.27
CA GLY A 198 -3.36 -14.78 14.77
C GLY A 198 -2.84 -13.92 15.92
N ARG A 199 -3.73 -13.20 16.58
CA ARG A 199 -3.42 -12.53 17.85
C ARG A 199 -3.49 -13.58 18.97
N TYR A 200 -2.35 -14.14 19.32
CA TYR A 200 -2.25 -15.12 20.39
C TYR A 200 -2.25 -14.46 21.78
N ILE A 201 -3.07 -14.99 22.67
CA ILE A 201 -3.14 -14.54 24.07
C ILE A 201 -3.23 -15.81 24.94
N ASP A 202 -2.26 -15.98 25.82
CA ASP A 202 -2.26 -17.09 26.76
C ASP A 202 -3.10 -16.78 27.99
N SER A 203 -3.79 -17.78 28.51
CA SER A 203 -4.64 -17.70 29.69
C SER A 203 -4.22 -18.77 30.69
N ASN A 204 -3.62 -18.35 31.80
CA ASN A 204 -3.09 -19.27 32.80
C ASN A 204 -4.13 -19.71 33.84
N ASN A 205 -5.32 -19.10 33.84
CA ASN A 205 -6.43 -19.41 34.74
C ASN A 205 -7.78 -18.95 34.15
N SER A 206 -8.88 -19.39 34.77
CA SER A 206 -10.23 -19.09 34.32
C SER A 206 -10.57 -17.60 34.28
N SER A 207 -10.10 -16.82 35.27
CA SER A 207 -10.31 -15.38 35.33
C SER A 207 -9.59 -14.67 34.17
N SER A 208 -8.35 -15.05 33.89
CA SER A 208 -7.60 -14.56 32.73
C SER A 208 -8.30 -14.89 31.43
N PHE A 209 -8.77 -16.12 31.25
CA PHE A 209 -9.51 -16.56 30.06
C PHE A 209 -10.79 -15.75 29.84
N HIS A 210 -11.58 -15.55 30.90
CA HIS A 210 -12.79 -14.73 30.83
C HIS A 210 -12.46 -13.28 30.38
N ASN A 211 -11.44 -12.67 30.99
CA ASN A 211 -11.04 -11.30 30.64
C ASN A 211 -10.55 -11.19 29.20
N VAL A 212 -9.72 -12.12 28.73
CA VAL A 212 -9.17 -12.15 27.38
C VAL A 212 -10.27 -12.35 26.35
N LEU A 213 -11.20 -13.25 26.60
CA LEU A 213 -12.33 -13.53 25.70
C LEU A 213 -13.26 -12.30 25.61
N ASN A 214 -13.58 -11.68 26.76
CA ASN A 214 -14.35 -10.44 26.78
C ASN A 214 -13.65 -9.29 26.05
N ASP A 215 -12.33 -9.12 26.23
CA ASP A 215 -11.54 -8.09 25.53
C ASP A 215 -11.55 -8.33 24.02
N ALA A 216 -11.39 -9.57 23.57
CA ALA A 216 -11.50 -9.93 22.15
C ALA A 216 -12.85 -9.53 21.58
N ILE A 217 -13.94 -9.79 22.28
CA ILE A 217 -15.31 -9.43 21.89
C ILE A 217 -15.49 -7.91 21.91
N GLN A 218 -15.10 -7.23 22.99
CA GLN A 218 -15.20 -5.76 23.10
C GLN A 218 -14.39 -5.05 22.01
N THR A 219 -13.19 -5.58 21.69
CA THR A 219 -12.39 -5.10 20.56
C THR A 219 -13.16 -5.17 19.24
N THR A 220 -13.99 -6.18 19.10
CA THR A 220 -14.81 -6.39 17.89
C THR A 220 -15.90 -5.32 17.73
N PHE A 221 -16.47 -4.81 18.81
CA PHE A 221 -17.57 -3.84 18.78
C PHE A 221 -17.14 -2.39 19.00
N SER A 222 -15.94 -2.16 19.51
CA SER A 222 -15.47 -0.81 19.81
C SER A 222 -15.18 -0.02 18.55
N LYS A 223 -15.71 1.20 18.48
CA LYS A 223 -15.36 2.13 17.42
C LYS A 223 -13.98 2.70 17.69
N THR A 224 -13.04 2.38 16.81
CA THR A 224 -11.66 2.84 16.86
C THR A 224 -11.39 3.74 15.68
N THR A 225 -10.80 4.91 15.92
CA THR A 225 -10.48 5.87 14.87
C THR A 225 -9.02 6.29 14.91
N VAL A 226 -8.51 6.75 13.78
CA VAL A 226 -7.15 7.27 13.66
C VAL A 226 -7.16 8.57 12.84
N SER A 227 -6.38 9.55 13.29
CA SER A 227 -5.96 10.70 12.50
C SER A 227 -4.46 10.63 12.27
N VAL A 228 -4.02 10.99 11.08
CA VAL A 228 -2.59 11.06 10.74
C VAL A 228 -2.19 12.53 10.71
N GLU A 229 -1.27 12.94 11.56
CA GLU A 229 -0.65 14.25 11.57
C GLU A 229 0.67 14.18 10.79
N LEU A 230 0.73 14.77 9.62
CA LEU A 230 1.94 14.87 8.80
C LEU A 230 2.68 16.15 9.20
N LEU A 231 3.87 15.97 9.80
CA LEU A 231 4.60 17.04 10.43
C LEU A 231 5.58 17.70 9.47
N ASP A 232 5.62 19.03 9.49
CA ASP A 232 6.66 19.83 8.85
C ASP A 232 7.98 19.81 9.63
N ALA A 233 8.98 20.56 9.17
CA ALA A 233 10.29 20.68 9.82
C ALA A 233 10.22 21.32 11.23
N GLY A 234 9.15 22.06 11.53
CA GLY A 234 8.89 22.67 12.83
C GLY A 234 8.05 21.78 13.76
N ASN A 235 7.85 20.49 13.41
CA ASN A 235 6.96 19.55 14.09
C ASN A 235 5.49 20.01 14.18
N LYS A 236 5.03 20.83 13.24
CA LYS A 236 3.62 21.23 13.13
C LYS A 236 2.90 20.37 12.09
N PRO A 237 1.64 20.00 12.30
CA PRO A 237 0.87 19.14 11.39
C PRO A 237 0.34 19.93 10.19
N THR A 238 1.21 20.46 9.36
CA THR A 238 0.88 21.35 8.22
C THR A 238 1.02 20.66 6.86
N GLU A 239 1.67 19.50 6.80
CA GLU A 239 1.83 18.74 5.56
C GLU A 239 0.54 18.01 5.19
N THR A 240 0.19 17.99 3.90
CA THR A 240 -1.08 17.42 3.42
C THR A 240 -1.03 17.12 1.92
N ASN A 241 -2.17 16.67 1.35
CA ASN A 241 -2.36 16.37 -0.08
C ASN A 241 -1.41 15.26 -0.59
N VAL A 242 -1.17 14.26 0.23
CA VAL A 242 -0.37 13.08 -0.10
C VAL A 242 -1.16 11.82 0.24
N ASN A 243 -1.00 10.77 -0.54
CA ASN A 243 -1.64 9.48 -0.28
C ASN A 243 -1.02 8.83 0.96
N VAL A 244 -1.88 8.25 1.82
CA VAL A 244 -1.50 7.49 3.01
C VAL A 244 -2.12 6.11 2.91
N SER A 245 -1.29 5.08 3.04
CA SER A 245 -1.71 3.68 2.99
C SER A 245 -1.42 3.00 4.32
N PHE A 246 -2.41 2.30 4.86
CA PHE A 246 -2.26 1.40 6.00
C PHE A 246 -2.19 -0.03 5.47
N LEU A 247 -1.03 -0.64 5.52
CA LEU A 247 -0.84 -2.04 5.13
C LEU A 247 -1.08 -2.95 6.31
N ASN A 248 -1.84 -4.02 6.10
CA ASN A 248 -1.91 -5.12 7.05
C ASN A 248 -0.56 -5.84 7.08
N ASP A 249 0.11 -5.87 8.23
CA ASP A 249 1.46 -6.43 8.39
C ASP A 249 1.53 -7.93 8.06
N MET A 250 0.43 -8.67 8.26
CA MET A 250 0.36 -10.12 7.98
C MET A 250 0.28 -10.44 6.49
N THR A 251 -0.53 -9.66 5.75
CA THR A 251 -0.83 -9.93 4.34
C THR A 251 -0.03 -9.06 3.38
N ASN A 252 0.56 -7.99 3.89
CA ASN A 252 1.23 -6.94 3.11
C ASN A 252 0.32 -6.31 2.03
N THR A 253 -0.98 -6.26 2.31
CA THR A 253 -1.98 -5.63 1.43
C THR A 253 -2.54 -4.37 2.08
N ALA A 254 -2.95 -3.39 1.28
CA ALA A 254 -3.57 -2.18 1.78
C ALA A 254 -4.93 -2.51 2.42
N ALA A 255 -5.05 -2.24 3.73
CA ALA A 255 -6.30 -2.33 4.46
C ALA A 255 -7.09 -1.01 4.37
N TYR A 256 -6.39 0.12 4.38
CA TYR A 256 -6.95 1.47 4.19
C TYR A 256 -6.04 2.29 3.32
N GLU A 257 -6.64 3.12 2.49
CA GLU A 257 -5.93 4.02 1.60
C GLU A 257 -6.74 5.30 1.39
N PHE A 258 -6.12 6.46 1.59
CA PHE A 258 -6.77 7.75 1.41
C PHE A 258 -5.75 8.84 1.07
N VAL A 259 -6.22 9.91 0.45
CA VAL A 259 -5.42 11.13 0.29
C VAL A 259 -5.60 11.99 1.53
N HIS A 260 -4.51 12.30 2.20
CA HIS A 260 -4.50 13.12 3.40
C HIS A 260 -5.07 14.51 3.11
N TYR A 261 -5.91 15.00 4.01
CA TYR A 261 -6.58 16.29 3.92
C TYR A 261 -6.54 17.01 5.28
N LEU A 262 -6.44 18.31 5.23
CA LEU A 262 -6.63 19.20 6.39
C LEU A 262 -7.87 20.08 6.20
N ASP A 263 -8.72 20.15 7.21
CA ASP A 263 -9.87 21.07 7.21
C ASP A 263 -9.43 22.56 7.28
N ALA A 264 -10.38 23.48 7.19
CA ALA A 264 -10.11 24.92 7.27
C ALA A 264 -9.46 25.36 8.59
N ARG A 265 -9.45 24.52 9.62
CA ARG A 265 -8.80 24.74 10.91
C ARG A 265 -7.45 24.02 11.02
N GLY A 266 -6.97 23.41 9.94
CA GLY A 266 -5.73 22.66 9.89
C GLY A 266 -5.77 21.32 10.62
N ARG A 267 -6.95 20.69 10.75
CA ARG A 267 -7.09 19.40 11.41
C ARG A 267 -7.23 18.28 10.36
N PRO A 268 -6.51 17.15 10.53
CA PRO A 268 -6.66 16.01 9.64
C PRO A 268 -8.00 15.30 9.83
N ASP A 269 -8.46 14.61 8.79
CA ASP A 269 -9.60 13.73 8.87
C ASP A 269 -9.39 12.59 9.87
N SER A 270 -10.49 12.09 10.41
CA SER A 270 -10.53 10.91 11.27
C SER A 270 -11.07 9.73 10.47
N VAL A 271 -10.29 8.67 10.37
CA VAL A 271 -10.63 7.42 9.65
C VAL A 271 -10.96 6.34 10.67
N GLU A 272 -12.07 5.62 10.45
CA GLU A 272 -12.40 4.44 11.25
C GLU A 272 -11.49 3.29 10.85
N ILE A 273 -10.83 2.64 11.83
CA ILE A 273 -9.81 1.61 11.60
C ILE A 273 -10.11 0.37 12.44
N ASP A 274 -9.79 -0.81 11.91
CA ASP A 274 -9.93 -2.07 12.64
C ASP A 274 -8.77 -2.29 13.62
N PRO A 275 -9.01 -2.31 14.93
CA PRO A 275 -7.94 -2.48 15.93
C PRO A 275 -7.42 -3.92 16.05
N VAL A 276 -8.06 -4.88 15.37
CA VAL A 276 -7.61 -6.30 15.34
C VAL A 276 -6.36 -6.46 14.50
N LEU A 277 -6.20 -5.63 13.46
CA LEU A 277 -5.08 -5.70 12.53
C LEU A 277 -3.84 -4.95 13.08
N SER A 278 -2.66 -5.41 12.69
CA SER A 278 -1.40 -4.69 12.86
C SER A 278 -1.05 -3.97 11.56
N TYR A 279 -0.50 -2.76 11.67
CA TYR A 279 -0.31 -1.91 10.50
C TYR A 279 1.12 -1.40 10.32
N THR A 280 1.55 -1.38 9.07
CA THR A 280 2.61 -0.51 8.58
C THR A 280 1.97 0.65 7.81
N VAL A 281 2.28 1.88 8.19
CA VAL A 281 1.76 3.08 7.53
C VAL A 281 2.80 3.62 6.56
N ILE A 282 2.39 3.82 5.32
CA ILE A 282 3.20 4.43 4.26
C ILE A 282 2.58 5.77 3.89
N VAL A 283 3.36 6.83 4.04
CA VAL A 283 3.04 8.14 3.45
C VAL A 283 3.76 8.22 2.12
N ASN A 284 3.02 8.29 1.02
CA ASN A 284 3.55 8.23 -0.34
C ASN A 284 4.11 9.60 -0.79
N THR A 285 5.00 10.17 0.04
CA THR A 285 5.90 11.27 -0.34
C THR A 285 6.96 10.75 -1.31
N VAL A 286 7.80 11.62 -1.84
CA VAL A 286 8.95 11.25 -2.67
C VAL A 286 10.24 11.67 -1.96
N PRO A 287 11.04 10.70 -1.44
CA PRO A 287 10.75 9.26 -1.27
C PRO A 287 9.62 8.99 -0.27
N PRO A 288 9.04 7.77 -0.25
CA PRO A 288 8.00 7.44 0.72
C PRO A 288 8.53 7.33 2.15
N VAL A 289 7.70 7.76 3.12
CA VAL A 289 7.98 7.58 4.55
C VAL A 289 7.23 6.36 5.06
N VAL A 290 7.94 5.42 5.67
CA VAL A 290 7.38 4.16 6.18
C VAL A 290 7.44 4.15 7.71
N ARG A 291 6.28 3.95 8.36
CA ARG A 291 6.16 3.77 9.80
C ARG A 291 5.68 2.36 10.11
N LYS A 292 6.57 1.50 10.57
CA LYS A 292 6.27 0.13 10.98
C LYS A 292 5.79 0.05 12.42
N ASN A 293 5.16 -1.07 12.78
CA ASN A 293 4.73 -1.40 14.14
C ASN A 293 3.83 -0.32 14.76
N VAL A 294 2.84 0.13 13.99
CA VAL A 294 1.87 1.12 14.45
C VAL A 294 0.92 0.47 15.45
N ASN A 295 0.96 0.96 16.68
CA ASN A 295 0.10 0.50 17.77
C ASN A 295 -1.21 1.31 17.76
N ILE A 296 -2.33 0.64 17.53
CA ILE A 296 -3.68 1.21 17.57
C ILE A 296 -4.35 0.80 18.89
N ILE A 297 -4.70 1.78 19.69
CA ILE A 297 -5.39 1.57 20.96
C ILE A 297 -6.88 1.39 20.65
N ASN A 298 -7.41 0.23 21.00
CA ASN A 298 -8.79 -0.13 20.79
C ASN A 298 -9.77 0.80 21.53
N GLY A 299 -10.91 1.11 20.89
CA GLY A 299 -12.00 1.89 21.48
C GLY A 299 -11.68 3.37 21.71
N LYS A 300 -10.56 3.87 21.17
CA LYS A 300 -10.12 5.26 21.30
C LYS A 300 -9.85 5.91 19.94
N HIS A 301 -9.79 7.24 19.97
CA HIS A 301 -9.21 8.00 18.88
C HIS A 301 -7.68 7.98 19.02
N ASN A 302 -6.99 7.54 17.96
CA ASN A 302 -5.54 7.47 17.87
C ASN A 302 -5.01 8.62 17.01
N VAL A 303 -3.86 9.19 17.37
CA VAL A 303 -3.18 10.21 16.58
C VAL A 303 -1.79 9.71 16.23
N LEU A 304 -1.54 9.55 14.93
CA LEU A 304 -0.24 9.15 14.39
C LEU A 304 0.51 10.37 13.88
N ARG A 305 1.66 10.67 14.50
CA ARG A 305 2.53 11.77 14.11
C ARG A 305 3.67 11.25 13.26
N ILE A 306 3.75 11.70 12.00
CA ILE A 306 4.73 11.25 11.02
C ILE A 306 5.46 12.45 10.42
N PRO A 307 6.76 12.63 10.70
CA PRO A 307 7.55 13.69 10.08
C PRO A 307 7.66 13.48 8.58
N THR A 308 7.21 14.47 7.83
CA THR A 308 7.22 14.47 6.36
C THR A 308 7.51 15.85 5.81
N PRO A 309 8.56 16.56 6.29
CA PRO A 309 8.86 17.89 5.81
C PRO A 309 9.18 17.87 4.32
N GLN A 310 8.53 18.72 3.53
CA GLN A 310 8.65 18.72 2.08
C GLN A 310 9.04 20.11 1.56
N GLY A 311 9.74 20.11 0.43
CA GLY A 311 9.99 21.28 -0.41
C GLY A 311 9.68 20.97 -1.87
N ASN A 312 9.88 21.92 -2.75
CA ASN A 312 9.58 21.81 -4.16
C ASN A 312 10.83 21.87 -5.01
N LEU A 313 10.78 21.21 -6.17
CA LEU A 313 11.79 21.29 -7.23
C LEU A 313 11.15 21.70 -8.54
N VAL A 314 11.74 22.70 -9.21
CA VAL A 314 11.42 23.08 -10.58
C VAL A 314 12.70 23.13 -11.39
N VAL A 315 12.70 22.44 -12.52
CA VAL A 315 13.77 22.52 -13.51
C VAL A 315 13.20 23.21 -14.75
N SER A 316 13.81 24.28 -15.21
CA SER A 316 13.33 25.09 -16.32
C SER A 316 14.44 25.39 -17.33
N GLN A 317 14.06 25.90 -18.50
CA GLN A 317 14.98 26.37 -19.51
C GLN A 317 14.60 27.77 -19.98
N GLN A 318 15.58 28.64 -20.10
CA GLN A 318 15.37 30.02 -20.56
C GLN A 318 14.85 30.04 -22.01
N GLY A 319 13.95 30.94 -22.33
CA GLY A 319 13.57 31.32 -23.69
C GLY A 319 12.74 30.32 -24.49
N ARG A 320 12.47 29.12 -23.96
CA ARG A 320 11.65 28.11 -24.65
C ARG A 320 10.75 27.35 -23.67
N ASN A 321 9.52 27.07 -24.13
CA ASN A 321 8.55 26.24 -23.40
C ASN A 321 8.62 24.74 -23.78
N THR A 322 9.74 24.29 -24.35
CA THR A 322 9.92 22.88 -24.67
C THR A 322 10.20 22.09 -23.42
N SER A 323 9.36 21.09 -23.15
CA SER A 323 9.55 20.18 -22.03
C SER A 323 10.60 19.12 -22.35
N PHE A 324 11.42 18.80 -21.36
CA PHE A 324 12.38 17.68 -21.41
C PHE A 324 12.30 16.88 -20.11
N PRO A 325 12.64 15.56 -20.16
CA PRO A 325 12.65 14.73 -18.97
C PRO A 325 13.79 15.09 -18.02
N VAL A 326 13.50 14.99 -16.73
CA VAL A 326 14.43 15.21 -15.63
C VAL A 326 14.39 13.99 -14.73
N VAL A 327 15.54 13.38 -14.49
CA VAL A 327 15.69 12.23 -13.59
C VAL A 327 16.15 12.72 -12.23
N VAL A 328 15.48 12.26 -11.18
CA VAL A 328 15.78 12.62 -9.80
C VAL A 328 16.24 11.39 -9.04
N ARG A 329 17.38 11.50 -8.35
CA ARG A 329 17.94 10.47 -7.48
C ARG A 329 18.23 11.04 -6.09
N LEU A 330 18.23 10.21 -5.08
CA LEU A 330 18.86 10.59 -3.82
C LEU A 330 20.37 10.70 -4.01
N LYS A 331 21.00 11.73 -3.45
CA LYS A 331 22.44 11.94 -3.56
C LYS A 331 23.22 10.69 -3.14
N GLY A 332 24.12 10.25 -4.00
CA GLY A 332 24.93 9.05 -3.79
C GLY A 332 24.21 7.71 -4.03
N ARG A 333 22.97 7.73 -4.55
CA ARG A 333 22.23 6.53 -4.96
C ARG A 333 22.13 6.46 -6.48
N LYS A 334 22.26 5.25 -7.04
CA LYS A 334 22.13 5.03 -8.50
C LYS A 334 20.68 4.84 -8.95
N GLU A 335 19.81 4.43 -8.03
CA GLU A 335 18.41 4.15 -8.30
C GLU A 335 17.66 5.44 -8.63
N ILE A 336 16.86 5.41 -9.68
CA ILE A 336 15.98 6.50 -10.05
C ILE A 336 14.84 6.56 -9.03
N LEU A 337 14.75 7.66 -8.31
CA LEU A 337 13.67 7.90 -7.37
C LEU A 337 12.40 8.38 -8.08
N ASN A 338 12.56 9.31 -9.00
CA ASN A 338 11.45 9.89 -9.77
C ASN A 338 11.92 10.40 -11.12
N THR A 339 10.98 10.53 -12.05
CA THR A 339 11.18 11.23 -13.31
C THR A 339 10.08 12.27 -13.45
N GLN A 340 10.45 13.52 -13.67
CA GLN A 340 9.54 14.63 -13.89
C GLN A 340 9.82 15.35 -15.21
N ASN A 341 8.84 16.09 -15.71
CA ASN A 341 9.06 16.99 -16.83
C ASN A 341 9.60 18.34 -16.34
N SER A 342 10.46 18.97 -17.14
CA SER A 342 10.84 20.37 -16.92
C SER A 342 9.58 21.26 -16.92
N ASN A 343 9.68 22.43 -16.30
CA ASN A 343 8.59 23.39 -16.09
C ASN A 343 7.42 22.89 -15.22
N SER A 344 7.57 21.69 -14.57
CA SER A 344 6.61 21.16 -13.62
C SER A 344 7.13 21.29 -12.21
N LEU A 345 6.25 21.72 -11.29
CA LEU A 345 6.53 21.76 -9.86
C LEU A 345 6.27 20.39 -9.24
N PHE A 346 7.28 19.81 -8.60
CA PHE A 346 7.13 18.55 -7.87
C PHE A 346 7.57 18.71 -6.42
N ARG A 347 6.88 18.02 -5.51
CA ARG A 347 7.19 17.99 -4.09
C ARG A 347 8.06 16.79 -3.76
N TYR A 348 9.08 17.03 -2.94
CA TYR A 348 10.00 16.01 -2.42
C TYR A 348 10.17 16.18 -0.92
N LEU A 349 10.51 15.10 -0.22
CA LEU A 349 11.01 15.25 1.14
C LEU A 349 12.27 16.12 1.16
N THR A 350 12.48 16.84 2.24
CA THR A 350 13.72 17.61 2.44
C THR A 350 14.94 16.69 2.44
N GLY A 351 16.01 17.13 1.79
CA GLY A 351 17.25 16.34 1.70
C GLY A 351 18.08 16.67 0.46
N ALA A 352 19.17 15.93 0.30
CA ALA A 352 20.12 16.07 -0.80
C ALA A 352 19.78 15.14 -1.98
N TYR A 353 19.76 15.69 -3.17
CA TYR A 353 19.39 15.02 -4.41
C TYR A 353 20.42 15.26 -5.51
N GLU A 354 20.47 14.33 -6.44
CA GLU A 354 21.13 14.44 -7.73
C GLU A 354 20.08 14.56 -8.82
N ILE A 355 20.16 15.61 -9.63
CA ILE A 355 19.21 15.93 -10.68
C ILE A 355 19.91 15.83 -12.03
N GLU A 356 19.48 14.90 -12.88
CA GLU A 356 19.99 14.75 -14.24
C GLU A 356 18.95 15.24 -15.26
N THR A 357 19.35 16.21 -16.09
CA THR A 357 18.50 16.67 -17.21
C THR A 357 18.84 15.89 -18.47
N LEU A 358 17.81 15.33 -19.14
CA LEU A 358 18.00 14.59 -20.38
C LEU A 358 18.02 15.52 -21.60
N THR A 359 18.81 16.59 -21.50
CA THR A 359 19.14 17.53 -22.57
C THR A 359 20.32 17.03 -23.39
N LEU A 360 20.71 17.76 -24.44
CA LEU A 360 21.94 17.54 -25.16
C LEU A 360 22.88 18.75 -24.98
N PRO A 361 24.02 18.58 -24.33
CA PRO A 361 24.46 17.44 -23.49
C PRO A 361 23.59 17.29 -22.23
N ARG A 362 23.65 16.11 -21.62
CA ARG A 362 23.07 15.90 -20.29
C ARG A 362 23.78 16.75 -19.25
N ARG A 363 23.06 17.21 -18.24
CA ARG A 363 23.62 17.96 -17.10
C ARG A 363 23.20 17.33 -15.80
N THR A 364 24.12 17.28 -14.85
CA THR A 364 23.85 16.79 -13.50
C THR A 364 24.08 17.92 -12.50
N PHE A 365 23.18 18.03 -11.53
CA PHE A 365 23.19 19.05 -10.49
C PHE A 365 22.99 18.37 -9.13
N ASP A 366 23.83 18.73 -8.18
CA ASP A 366 23.61 18.42 -6.77
C ASP A 366 22.78 19.53 -6.14
N VAL A 367 21.65 19.19 -5.55
CA VAL A 367 20.76 20.18 -4.90
C VAL A 367 20.32 19.69 -3.54
N THR A 368 20.02 20.63 -2.65
CA THR A 368 19.38 20.37 -1.36
C THR A 368 17.98 20.97 -1.39
N ILE A 369 16.98 20.14 -1.17
CA ILE A 369 15.59 20.60 -1.08
C ILE A 369 15.31 20.95 0.37
N GLU A 370 15.04 22.22 0.62
CA GLU A 370 14.75 22.78 1.93
C GLU A 370 13.24 22.81 2.23
N PRO A 371 12.84 22.78 3.51
CA PRO A 371 11.42 22.75 3.90
C PRO A 371 10.68 24.01 3.39
N ASN A 372 9.50 23.79 2.78
CA ASN A 372 8.62 24.85 2.28
C ASN A 372 9.28 25.81 1.28
N GLN A 373 10.44 25.47 0.73
CA GLN A 373 11.12 26.24 -0.29
C GLN A 373 10.97 25.59 -1.67
N THR A 374 11.23 26.39 -2.71
CA THR A 374 11.28 25.90 -4.08
C THR A 374 12.69 26.02 -4.61
N GLU A 375 13.36 24.89 -4.79
CA GLU A 375 14.63 24.81 -5.48
C GLU A 375 14.41 24.95 -6.98
N LYS A 376 15.17 25.84 -7.62
CA LYS A 376 15.04 26.17 -9.04
C LYS A 376 16.35 25.93 -9.78
N ILE A 377 16.34 25.01 -10.74
CA ILE A 377 17.42 24.82 -11.70
C ILE A 377 16.96 25.46 -13.01
N THR A 378 17.78 26.40 -13.53
CA THR A 378 17.48 27.06 -14.80
C THR A 378 18.61 26.82 -15.80
N LEU A 379 18.30 26.07 -16.85
CA LEU A 379 19.22 25.85 -17.96
C LEU A 379 19.22 27.04 -18.92
N PRO A 380 20.34 27.31 -19.61
CA PRO A 380 20.39 28.33 -20.65
C PRO A 380 19.53 27.93 -21.84
N THR A 381 19.14 28.92 -22.65
CA THR A 381 18.42 28.70 -23.91
C THR A 381 19.26 27.84 -24.85
N PRO A 382 18.74 26.68 -25.36
CA PRO A 382 19.47 25.87 -26.30
C PRO A 382 19.55 26.56 -27.67
N GLY A 383 20.63 26.34 -28.38
CA GLY A 383 20.73 26.69 -29.78
C GLY A 383 20.31 25.55 -30.69
N LEU A 384 19.86 25.89 -31.90
CA LEU A 384 19.53 24.93 -32.94
C LEU A 384 20.74 24.76 -33.86
N VAL A 385 21.28 23.55 -33.93
CA VAL A 385 22.39 23.21 -34.83
C VAL A 385 21.86 22.35 -35.97
N ASN A 386 21.96 22.85 -37.20
CA ASN A 386 21.66 22.10 -38.42
C ASN A 386 22.97 21.58 -39.01
N ILE A 387 23.17 20.28 -39.02
CA ILE A 387 24.36 19.66 -39.55
C ILE A 387 24.01 19.10 -40.94
N ASN A 388 24.76 19.55 -41.94
CA ASN A 388 24.64 19.08 -43.32
C ASN A 388 25.91 18.29 -43.71
N THR A 389 25.73 17.06 -44.14
CA THR A 389 26.73 16.22 -44.73
C THR A 389 26.44 15.96 -46.19
N ILE A 390 27.42 15.59 -46.99
CA ILE A 390 27.25 15.36 -48.42
C ILE A 390 26.49 14.07 -48.73
N SER A 391 26.51 13.09 -47.77
CA SER A 391 25.91 11.76 -47.89
C SER A 391 25.58 11.22 -46.51
N PRO A 392 24.70 10.22 -46.35
CA PRO A 392 24.54 9.47 -45.10
C PRO A 392 25.87 8.86 -44.60
N GLY A 393 26.03 8.71 -43.30
CA GLY A 393 27.26 8.21 -42.74
C GLY A 393 27.33 8.09 -41.23
N TYR A 394 28.48 7.73 -40.73
CA TYR A 394 28.74 7.49 -39.31
C TYR A 394 29.36 8.70 -38.66
N GLY A 395 28.79 9.21 -37.60
CA GLY A 395 29.35 10.35 -36.89
C GLY A 395 28.84 10.51 -35.48
N SER A 396 29.54 11.35 -34.74
CA SER A 396 29.18 11.71 -33.36
C SER A 396 29.46 13.17 -33.07
N ILE A 397 28.68 13.72 -32.14
CA ILE A 397 28.90 15.03 -31.56
C ILE A 397 29.58 14.84 -30.22
N PHE A 398 30.63 15.63 -29.97
CA PHE A 398 31.33 15.74 -28.71
C PHE A 398 31.24 17.17 -28.19
N GLU A 399 31.07 17.34 -26.90
CA GLU A 399 31.28 18.62 -26.22
C GLU A 399 32.73 18.77 -25.83
N ILE A 400 33.33 19.93 -26.07
CA ILE A 400 34.66 20.30 -25.60
C ILE A 400 34.48 21.13 -24.35
N THR A 401 34.86 20.59 -23.20
CA THR A 401 34.76 21.29 -21.91
C THR A 401 35.91 22.32 -21.77
N ASP A 402 35.82 23.23 -20.80
CA ASP A 402 36.79 24.32 -20.62
C ASP A 402 38.22 23.83 -20.37
N ASP A 403 38.38 22.63 -19.83
CA ASP A 403 39.68 21.97 -19.63
C ASP A 403 40.20 21.26 -20.90
N GLY A 404 39.47 21.38 -22.02
CA GLY A 404 39.80 20.74 -23.29
C GLY A 404 39.40 19.26 -23.41
N THR A 405 38.71 18.70 -22.38
CA THR A 405 38.25 17.31 -22.42
C THR A 405 37.08 17.18 -23.40
N GLU A 406 37.09 16.13 -24.20
CA GLU A 406 36.01 15.82 -25.14
C GLU A 406 35.04 14.81 -24.53
N LYS A 407 33.79 15.20 -24.39
CA LYS A 407 32.72 14.35 -23.88
C LYS A 407 31.74 14.00 -24.99
N TRP A 408 31.50 12.71 -25.20
CA TRP A 408 30.48 12.25 -26.15
C TRP A 408 29.10 12.77 -25.79
N VAL A 409 28.36 13.26 -26.78
CA VAL A 409 26.98 13.80 -26.61
C VAL A 409 25.96 12.86 -27.24
N CYS A 410 26.08 12.62 -28.53
CA CYS A 410 25.18 11.70 -29.27
C CYS A 410 25.82 11.25 -30.59
N HIS A 411 25.26 10.17 -31.16
CA HIS A 411 25.54 9.79 -32.55
C HIS A 411 24.66 10.61 -33.50
N LEU A 412 25.12 10.80 -34.72
CA LEU A 412 24.30 11.24 -35.85
C LEU A 412 23.49 10.04 -36.36
N ASP A 413 22.28 10.29 -36.88
CA ASP A 413 21.48 9.26 -37.56
C ASP A 413 22.20 8.85 -38.86
N GLU A 414 22.63 7.60 -38.95
CA GLU A 414 23.47 7.10 -40.02
C GLU A 414 22.81 7.05 -41.41
N ASP A 415 21.48 7.14 -41.46
CA ASP A 415 20.70 7.08 -42.71
C ASP A 415 20.30 8.47 -43.22
N ARG A 416 20.72 9.51 -42.54
CA ARG A 416 20.41 10.89 -42.88
C ARG A 416 21.66 11.68 -43.24
N PHE A 417 21.48 12.69 -44.06
CA PHE A 417 22.53 13.66 -44.44
C PHE A 417 22.24 15.08 -43.93
N ARG A 418 21.03 15.26 -43.32
CA ARG A 418 20.62 16.49 -42.64
C ARG A 418 20.13 16.15 -41.25
N HIS A 419 20.72 16.82 -40.24
CA HIS A 419 20.42 16.60 -38.84
C HIS A 419 20.13 17.93 -38.16
N SER A 420 19.18 17.96 -37.22
CA SER A 420 18.88 19.12 -36.43
C SER A 420 18.84 18.74 -34.96
N TYR A 421 19.64 19.39 -34.15
CA TYR A 421 19.75 19.16 -32.71
C TYR A 421 19.58 20.45 -31.93
N ASN A 422 18.80 20.39 -30.84
CA ASN A 422 18.81 21.44 -29.83
C ASN A 422 19.94 21.13 -28.83
N LEU A 423 21.03 21.86 -28.90
CA LEU A 423 22.16 21.71 -28.01
C LEU A 423 22.24 22.85 -27.01
N LEU A 424 22.65 22.56 -25.78
CA LEU A 424 22.98 23.63 -24.82
C LEU A 424 24.16 24.46 -25.35
N PRO A 425 24.28 25.74 -24.97
CA PRO A 425 25.43 26.56 -25.37
C PRO A 425 26.74 25.91 -24.93
N GLY A 426 27.75 26.00 -25.82
CA GLY A 426 29.05 25.40 -25.58
C GLY A 426 29.88 25.22 -26.85
N THR A 427 31.09 24.68 -26.73
CA THR A 427 31.96 24.34 -27.85
C THR A 427 31.85 22.86 -28.18
N TYR A 428 31.67 22.55 -29.43
CA TYR A 428 31.41 21.19 -29.89
C TYR A 428 32.33 20.79 -31.02
N LYS A 429 32.52 19.47 -31.15
CA LYS A 429 33.21 18.82 -32.25
C LYS A 429 32.32 17.76 -32.88
N ILE A 430 32.26 17.74 -34.19
CA ILE A 430 31.65 16.65 -34.96
C ILE A 430 32.77 15.88 -35.62
N ALA A 431 32.75 14.56 -35.48
CA ALA A 431 33.56 13.64 -36.26
C ALA A 431 32.61 12.80 -37.14
N PHE A 432 32.84 12.79 -38.46
CA PHE A 432 31.92 12.16 -39.40
C PHE A 432 32.66 11.51 -40.59
N ARG A 433 32.19 10.38 -41.05
CA ARG A 433 32.67 9.68 -42.25
C ARG A 433 31.45 9.18 -43.05
N ILE A 434 31.44 9.42 -44.36
CA ILE A 434 30.40 8.90 -45.25
C ILE A 434 30.40 7.35 -45.26
N LYS A 435 29.22 6.74 -45.49
CA LYS A 435 29.03 5.28 -45.44
C LYS A 435 29.92 4.55 -46.42
N GLU A 436 29.98 5.03 -47.65
CA GLU A 436 30.68 4.40 -48.74
C GLU A 436 32.21 4.57 -48.72
N ALA A 437 32.75 5.42 -47.86
CA ALA A 437 34.17 5.63 -47.76
C ALA A 437 34.89 4.46 -47.09
N GLY A 438 35.67 3.75 -47.83
CA GLY A 438 36.41 2.55 -47.39
C GLY A 438 37.68 2.85 -46.56
N GLY A 439 37.62 3.67 -45.54
CA GLY A 439 38.77 3.90 -44.64
C GLY A 439 38.60 5.08 -43.69
N SER A 440 39.20 4.97 -42.51
CA SER A 440 39.18 6.01 -41.45
C SER A 440 39.85 7.33 -41.90
N LYS A 441 40.72 7.31 -42.87
CA LYS A 441 41.37 8.51 -43.46
C LYS A 441 40.34 9.50 -44.07
N TYR A 442 39.14 9.06 -44.34
CA TYR A 442 38.04 9.88 -44.87
C TYR A 442 37.15 10.47 -43.76
N THR A 443 37.59 10.45 -42.53
CA THR A 443 36.88 11.10 -41.41
C THR A 443 37.15 12.60 -41.45
N GLY A 444 36.06 13.38 -41.63
CA GLY A 444 36.09 14.81 -41.44
C GLY A 444 35.83 15.18 -39.99
N VAL A 445 36.49 16.24 -39.54
CA VAL A 445 36.30 16.79 -38.20
C VAL A 445 35.97 18.29 -38.30
N LYS A 446 34.94 18.74 -37.59
CA LYS A 446 34.54 20.15 -37.55
C LYS A 446 34.25 20.58 -36.13
N THR A 447 34.87 21.68 -35.71
CA THR A 447 34.61 22.33 -34.42
C THR A 447 33.74 23.57 -34.62
N PHE A 448 32.83 23.81 -33.69
CA PHE A 448 31.98 24.99 -33.69
C PHE A 448 31.58 25.42 -32.28
N THR A 449 31.27 26.66 -32.07
CA THR A 449 30.75 27.22 -30.80
C THR A 449 29.32 27.65 -30.99
N LEU A 450 28.47 27.30 -30.05
CA LEU A 450 27.03 27.62 -30.05
C LEU A 450 26.71 28.54 -28.89
N THR A 451 26.10 29.66 -29.21
CA THR A 451 25.61 30.65 -28.20
C THR A 451 24.13 30.41 -27.87
N PRO A 452 23.64 30.95 -26.70
CA PRO A 452 22.23 30.76 -26.33
C PRO A 452 21.27 31.27 -27.41
N GLY A 453 20.28 30.43 -27.79
CA GLY A 453 19.25 30.75 -28.77
C GLY A 453 19.68 30.82 -30.22
N GLN A 454 20.98 30.65 -30.53
CA GLN A 454 21.52 30.74 -31.86
C GLN A 454 20.99 29.59 -32.76
N THR A 455 20.75 29.90 -34.05
CA THR A 455 20.61 28.89 -35.09
C THR A 455 21.90 28.85 -35.89
N LEU A 456 22.57 27.72 -35.91
CA LEU A 456 23.86 27.53 -36.59
C LEU A 456 23.76 26.44 -37.64
N ASN A 457 24.26 26.69 -38.87
CA ASN A 457 24.38 25.71 -39.91
C ASN A 457 25.85 25.28 -40.01
N VAL A 458 26.10 23.98 -39.87
CA VAL A 458 27.44 23.38 -39.90
C VAL A 458 27.51 22.41 -41.06
N SER A 459 28.40 22.64 -41.99
CA SER A 459 28.72 21.68 -43.07
C SER A 459 29.99 20.92 -42.69
N VAL A 460 29.88 19.60 -42.78
CA VAL A 460 31.01 18.68 -42.60
C VAL A 460 31.35 18.11 -43.97
N PHE A 461 32.38 18.57 -44.56
CA PHE A 461 32.84 18.48 -45.97
C PHE A 461 32.26 19.55 -46.85
#